data_5e162c868e4cb4d62d76c43dfa0c5f29
#
_entry.id   5e162c868e4cb4d62d76c43dfa0c5f29
#
_cell.length_a   1.000
_cell.length_b   1.000
_cell.length_c   1.000
_cell.angle_alpha   90.00
_cell.angle_beta   90.00
_cell.angle_gamma   90.00
#
_symmetry.space_group_name_H-M   'P 1'
#
loop_
_entity.id
_entity.type
_entity.pdbx_description
1 polymer ?
#
loop_
_entity_poly.entity_id
_entity_poly.type
_entity_poly.pdbx_seq_one_letter_code
_entity_poly.pdbx_strand_id
1 'polypeptide(L)'
;MPTTALNRSRLAALALGLSAMVPGPILAAIPDDMALDGDAAVGKLVANDRAKGNCVACHAMAGSEGPGSIGPVLIAMQTRFPSKKELANQIWDATVKNPEAVMPPFGKHQILSQKEFVDVVEFIWSL
;
A
#
# COMPACT_ATOMS: atom_id res chain seq x y z
N MET A 1 -64.67 -47.68 0.16
CA MET A 1 -63.23 -47.74 -0.28
C MET A 1 -62.65 -46.33 -0.21
N PRO A 2 -61.78 -45.98 0.71
CA PRO A 2 -61.26 -44.65 0.81
C PRO A 2 -59.90 -44.60 0.06
N THR A 3 -59.79 -43.67 -0.84
CA THR A 3 -58.56 -43.35 -1.62
C THR A 3 -57.62 -42.50 -0.78
N THR A 4 -56.43 -43.03 -0.55
CA THR A 4 -55.33 -42.41 0.22
C THR A 4 -54.68 -41.31 -0.62
N ALA A 5 -54.73 -40.06 -0.16
CA ALA A 5 -54.01 -38.93 -0.77
C ALA A 5 -52.55 -38.94 -0.36
N LEU A 6 -51.64 -39.02 -1.34
CA LEU A 6 -50.19 -38.89 -1.13
C LEU A 6 -49.83 -37.42 -0.80
N ASN A 7 -49.30 -37.21 0.40
CA ASN A 7 -48.75 -35.95 0.84
C ASN A 7 -47.36 -35.75 0.19
N ARG A 8 -47.25 -34.83 -0.78
CA ARG A 8 -45.99 -34.42 -1.40
C ARG A 8 -45.31 -33.40 -0.51
N SER A 9 -44.45 -33.89 0.38
CA SER A 9 -43.52 -33.03 1.15
C SER A 9 -42.62 -32.27 0.22
N ARG A 10 -42.74 -30.93 0.19
CA ARG A 10 -41.86 -30.02 -0.53
C ARG A 10 -40.54 -29.91 0.25
N LEU A 11 -39.51 -30.59 -0.24
CA LEU A 11 -38.13 -30.35 0.18
C LEU A 11 -37.68 -28.99 -0.39
N ALA A 12 -37.67 -27.98 0.47
CA ALA A 12 -37.03 -26.70 0.16
C ALA A 12 -35.49 -26.88 0.26
N ALA A 13 -34.84 -26.93 -0.89
CA ALA A 13 -33.38 -26.91 -0.95
C ALA A 13 -32.88 -25.50 -0.60
N LEU A 14 -32.28 -25.38 0.59
CA LEU A 14 -31.56 -24.16 1.03
C LEU A 14 -30.24 -24.10 0.27
N ALA A 15 -30.15 -23.33 -0.82
CA ALA A 15 -28.90 -23.06 -1.50
C ALA A 15 -28.10 -22.04 -0.65
N LEU A 16 -27.12 -22.53 0.12
CA LEU A 16 -26.11 -21.66 0.71
C LEU A 16 -25.25 -21.09 -0.42
N GLY A 17 -25.45 -19.81 -0.75
CA GLY A 17 -24.62 -19.06 -1.66
C GLY A 17 -23.25 -18.84 -1.01
N LEU A 18 -22.23 -19.61 -1.41
CA LEU A 18 -20.85 -19.36 -1.07
C LEU A 18 -20.37 -18.17 -1.90
N SER A 19 -20.45 -16.95 -1.33
CA SER A 19 -19.83 -15.76 -1.94
C SER A 19 -18.32 -15.94 -1.96
N ALA A 20 -17.80 -16.32 -3.12
CA ALA A 20 -16.36 -16.31 -3.34
C ALA A 20 -15.86 -14.85 -3.28
N MET A 21 -15.11 -14.50 -2.23
CA MET A 21 -14.33 -13.26 -2.21
C MET A 21 -13.28 -13.36 -3.30
N VAL A 22 -13.51 -12.68 -4.42
CA VAL A 22 -12.50 -12.51 -5.46
C VAL A 22 -11.50 -11.49 -4.92
N PRO A 23 -10.23 -11.88 -4.69
CA PRO A 23 -9.22 -10.89 -4.31
C PRO A 23 -9.09 -9.88 -5.45
N GLY A 24 -9.17 -8.58 -5.10
CA GLY A 24 -8.98 -7.50 -6.06
C GLY A 24 -7.56 -7.56 -6.67
N PRO A 25 -7.34 -6.92 -7.82
CA PRO A 25 -6.03 -6.90 -8.47
C PRO A 25 -5.00 -6.27 -7.54
N ILE A 26 -3.89 -6.98 -7.31
CA ILE A 26 -2.71 -6.44 -6.62
C ILE A 26 -1.99 -5.55 -7.65
N LEU A 27 -2.07 -4.23 -7.49
CA LEU A 27 -1.46 -3.28 -8.42
C LEU A 27 0.06 -3.25 -8.21
N ALA A 28 0.82 -3.46 -9.28
CA ALA A 28 2.28 -3.33 -9.28
C ALA A 28 2.75 -1.86 -9.27
N ALA A 29 1.87 -0.92 -9.55
CA ALA A 29 2.11 0.53 -9.55
C ALA A 29 0.95 1.25 -8.88
N ILE A 30 1.17 2.54 -8.54
CA ILE A 30 0.08 3.38 -8.03
C ILE A 30 -1.05 3.49 -9.07
N PRO A 31 -2.31 3.62 -8.64
CA PRO A 31 -3.42 3.95 -9.52
C PRO A 31 -3.15 5.23 -10.32
N ASP A 32 -3.56 5.27 -11.60
CA ASP A 32 -3.29 6.42 -12.47
C ASP A 32 -4.02 7.69 -12.04
N ASP A 33 -5.13 7.56 -11.34
CA ASP A 33 -5.95 8.64 -10.80
C ASP A 33 -5.56 9.06 -9.37
N MET A 34 -4.49 8.45 -8.80
CA MET A 34 -4.03 8.81 -7.46
C MET A 34 -3.40 10.21 -7.48
N ALA A 35 -4.06 11.17 -6.84
CA ALA A 35 -3.49 12.50 -6.61
C ALA A 35 -2.29 12.40 -5.65
N LEU A 36 -1.18 13.08 -6.01
CA LEU A 36 0.07 13.09 -5.24
C LEU A 36 0.34 14.49 -4.65
N ASP A 37 -0.68 15.06 -4.00
CA ASP A 37 -0.72 16.38 -3.37
C ASP A 37 -0.82 16.26 -1.84
N GLY A 38 0.11 15.55 -1.24
CA GLY A 38 0.17 15.29 0.20
C GLY A 38 0.70 16.46 1.02
N ASP A 39 0.67 16.28 2.34
CA ASP A 39 1.26 17.20 3.32
C ASP A 39 2.64 16.68 3.74
N ALA A 40 3.70 17.41 3.36
CA ALA A 40 5.08 17.03 3.68
C ALA A 40 5.36 17.03 5.19
N ALA A 41 4.71 17.88 5.98
CA ALA A 41 4.90 17.91 7.43
C ALA A 41 4.30 16.67 8.09
N VAL A 42 3.10 16.26 7.66
CA VAL A 42 2.47 15.00 8.09
C VAL A 42 3.28 13.82 7.60
N GLY A 43 3.72 13.83 6.34
CA GLY A 43 4.57 12.79 5.77
C GLY A 43 5.86 12.57 6.53
N LYS A 44 6.50 13.65 7.00
CA LYS A 44 7.68 13.56 7.88
C LYS A 44 7.39 12.81 9.18
N LEU A 45 6.25 13.06 9.82
CA LEU A 45 5.86 12.36 11.03
C LEU A 45 5.66 10.87 10.77
N VAL A 46 4.94 10.53 9.69
CA VAL A 46 4.68 9.12 9.30
C VAL A 46 5.99 8.41 8.95
N ALA A 47 6.90 9.05 8.21
CA ALA A 47 8.18 8.47 7.80
C ALA A 47 9.10 8.16 9.00
N ASN A 48 9.00 8.96 10.07
CA ASN A 48 9.78 8.77 11.30
C ASN A 48 9.06 7.87 12.33
N ASP A 49 7.77 7.61 12.18
CA ASP A 49 7.00 6.76 13.11
C ASP A 49 7.39 5.29 12.93
N ARG A 50 7.95 4.70 14.00
CA ARG A 50 8.40 3.29 14.02
C ARG A 50 7.26 2.28 13.88
N ALA A 51 6.04 2.67 14.19
CA ALA A 51 4.85 1.83 14.05
C ALA A 51 4.18 1.95 12.66
N LYS A 52 4.67 2.87 11.81
CA LYS A 52 4.12 3.17 10.49
C LYS A 52 5.16 3.03 9.38
N GLY A 53 5.63 4.16 8.83
CA GLY A 53 6.60 4.18 7.75
C GLY A 53 7.96 3.64 8.14
N ASN A 54 8.45 4.07 9.30
CA ASN A 54 9.75 3.69 9.86
C ASN A 54 10.91 3.78 8.84
N CYS A 55 10.84 4.75 7.93
CA CYS A 55 11.81 4.91 6.85
C CYS A 55 13.23 5.14 7.39
N VAL A 56 13.31 5.76 8.58
CA VAL A 56 14.57 6.02 9.30
C VAL A 56 15.32 4.75 9.71
N ALA A 57 14.64 3.61 9.82
CA ALA A 57 15.31 2.34 10.13
C ALA A 57 16.35 1.96 9.06
N CYS A 58 16.13 2.38 7.83
CA CYS A 58 16.99 2.04 6.69
C CYS A 58 17.64 3.25 6.04
N HIS A 59 17.00 4.43 6.05
CA HIS A 59 17.43 5.61 5.32
C HIS A 59 17.88 6.75 6.23
N ALA A 60 19.00 7.37 5.89
CA ALA A 60 19.35 8.68 6.40
C ALA A 60 18.57 9.76 5.63
N MET A 61 17.96 10.71 6.34
CA MET A 61 17.24 11.86 5.78
C MET A 61 17.32 13.06 6.71
N ALA A 62 17.11 14.26 6.18
CA ALA A 62 17.17 15.50 6.96
C ALA A 62 16.15 15.51 8.12
N GLY A 63 16.63 15.81 9.32
CA GLY A 63 15.82 15.89 10.54
C GLY A 63 15.39 14.54 11.12
N SER A 64 16.08 13.44 10.78
CA SER A 64 15.94 12.13 11.42
C SER A 64 16.98 11.93 12.51
N GLU A 65 16.61 11.23 13.57
CA GLU A 65 17.49 10.82 14.65
C GLU A 65 17.83 9.33 14.52
N GLY A 66 19.14 9.01 14.61
CA GLY A 66 19.63 7.62 14.57
C GLY A 66 19.26 6.86 13.31
N PRO A 67 19.54 7.40 12.11
CA PRO A 67 19.14 6.77 10.85
C PRO A 67 19.93 5.48 10.60
N GLY A 68 19.26 4.51 9.95
CA GLY A 68 19.90 3.31 9.42
C GLY A 68 20.75 3.61 8.17
N SER A 69 21.51 2.61 7.74
CA SER A 69 22.40 2.70 6.58
C SER A 69 22.15 1.60 5.53
N ILE A 70 21.04 0.87 5.65
CA ILE A 70 20.69 -0.22 4.71
C ILE A 70 20.25 0.35 3.37
N GLY A 71 19.45 1.43 3.39
CA GLY A 71 18.97 2.13 2.21
C GLY A 71 19.86 3.34 1.87
N PRO A 72 19.73 3.89 0.65
CA PRO A 72 20.43 5.11 0.27
C PRO A 72 19.94 6.31 1.08
N VAL A 73 20.83 7.31 1.23
CA VAL A 73 20.45 8.62 1.81
C VAL A 73 19.36 9.26 0.96
N LEU A 74 18.29 9.75 1.61
CA LEU A 74 17.21 10.46 0.94
C LEU A 74 17.52 11.96 0.92
N ILE A 75 18.06 12.40 -0.20
CA ILE A 75 18.46 13.78 -0.47
C ILE A 75 18.37 14.07 -1.97
N ALA A 76 18.05 15.29 -2.33
CA ALA A 76 17.96 15.75 -3.71
C ALA A 76 17.06 14.85 -4.58
N MET A 77 15.92 14.43 -4.03
CA MET A 77 15.08 13.40 -4.64
C MET A 77 14.53 13.84 -6.00
N GLN A 78 14.26 15.13 -6.18
CA GLN A 78 13.80 15.69 -7.46
C GLN A 78 14.86 15.62 -8.58
N THR A 79 16.13 15.45 -8.25
CA THR A 79 17.18 15.24 -9.24
C THR A 79 17.41 13.76 -9.54
N ARG A 80 16.95 12.86 -8.66
CA ARG A 80 17.14 11.42 -8.76
C ARG A 80 15.97 10.70 -9.43
N PHE A 81 14.80 11.30 -9.41
CA PHE A 81 13.60 10.77 -10.02
C PHE A 81 13.05 11.73 -11.08
N PRO A 82 12.66 11.23 -12.27
CA PRO A 82 12.12 12.06 -13.35
C PRO A 82 10.81 12.78 -12.97
N SER A 83 10.05 12.19 -12.04
CA SER A 83 8.79 12.75 -11.56
C SER A 83 8.44 12.23 -10.17
N LYS A 84 7.55 12.94 -9.48
CA LYS A 84 6.97 12.49 -8.21
C LYS A 84 6.24 11.14 -8.37
N LYS A 85 5.62 10.88 -9.52
CA LYS A 85 4.98 9.59 -9.82
C LYS A 85 5.99 8.44 -9.83
N GLU A 86 7.18 8.65 -10.39
CA GLU A 86 8.23 7.64 -10.39
C GLU A 86 8.77 7.36 -8.96
N LEU A 87 8.90 8.39 -8.14
CA LEU A 87 9.21 8.22 -6.71
C LEU A 87 8.10 7.47 -5.99
N ALA A 88 6.84 7.84 -6.24
CA ALA A 88 5.70 7.17 -5.63
C ALA A 88 5.67 5.67 -6.00
N ASN A 89 5.91 5.32 -7.26
CA ASN A 89 6.02 3.92 -7.69
C ASN A 89 7.15 3.18 -6.96
N GLN A 90 8.28 3.83 -6.73
CA GLN A 90 9.40 3.23 -5.97
C GLN A 90 9.01 2.94 -4.51
N ILE A 91 8.25 3.82 -3.88
CA ILE A 91 7.77 3.61 -2.49
C ILE A 91 6.60 2.61 -2.47
N TRP A 92 5.79 2.60 -3.54
CA TRP A 92 4.67 1.67 -3.68
C TRP A 92 5.14 0.22 -3.66
N ASP A 93 6.09 -0.10 -4.55
CA ASP A 93 6.69 -1.44 -4.65
C ASP A 93 8.09 -1.37 -5.27
N ALA A 94 9.12 -1.30 -4.43
CA ALA A 94 10.51 -1.26 -4.87
C ALA A 94 10.95 -2.53 -5.61
N THR A 95 10.26 -3.66 -5.39
CA THR A 95 10.60 -4.95 -6.01
C THR A 95 10.31 -5.00 -7.51
N VAL A 96 9.50 -4.07 -8.03
CA VAL A 96 9.26 -3.94 -9.48
C VAL A 96 10.54 -3.60 -10.23
N LYS A 97 11.37 -2.69 -9.67
CA LYS A 97 12.65 -2.30 -10.28
C LYS A 97 13.83 -3.15 -9.81
N ASN A 98 13.78 -3.62 -8.57
CA ASN A 98 14.80 -4.51 -8.00
C ASN A 98 14.11 -5.64 -7.22
N PRO A 99 13.98 -6.85 -7.78
CA PRO A 99 13.36 -7.99 -7.12
C PRO A 99 13.98 -8.38 -5.78
N GLU A 100 15.26 -8.04 -5.55
CA GLU A 100 15.99 -8.28 -4.30
C GLU A 100 15.85 -7.14 -3.28
N ALA A 101 15.01 -6.14 -3.55
CA ALA A 101 14.82 -5.04 -2.62
C ALA A 101 14.23 -5.51 -1.30
N VAL A 102 14.88 -5.12 -0.19
CA VAL A 102 14.40 -5.37 1.16
C VAL A 102 13.44 -4.27 1.66
N MET A 103 13.29 -3.19 0.90
CA MET A 103 12.35 -2.12 1.20
C MET A 103 10.91 -2.66 1.13
N PRO A 104 10.11 -2.51 2.19
CA PRO A 104 8.72 -2.99 2.18
C PRO A 104 7.88 -2.30 1.08
N PRO A 105 6.99 -3.01 0.40
CA PRO A 105 6.09 -2.43 -0.61
C PRO A 105 4.92 -1.70 0.07
N PHE A 106 5.18 -0.47 0.53
CA PHE A 106 4.30 0.30 1.41
C PHE A 106 2.89 0.52 0.86
N GLY A 107 2.78 0.78 -0.43
CA GLY A 107 1.48 0.95 -1.09
C GLY A 107 0.82 -0.37 -1.43
N LYS A 108 1.53 -1.26 -2.13
CA LYS A 108 1.01 -2.55 -2.60
C LYS A 108 0.45 -3.43 -1.48
N HIS A 109 1.12 -3.45 -0.33
CA HIS A 109 0.70 -4.24 0.83
C HIS A 109 -0.13 -3.41 1.83
N GLN A 110 -0.49 -2.17 1.47
CA GLN A 110 -1.32 -1.29 2.32
C GLN A 110 -0.74 -1.12 3.74
N ILE A 111 0.59 -1.05 3.85
CA ILE A 111 1.30 -0.81 5.11
C ILE A 111 0.97 0.60 5.63
N LEU A 112 0.84 1.55 4.70
CA LEU A 112 0.33 2.88 4.93
C LEU A 112 -1.07 3.01 4.33
N SER A 113 -1.95 3.77 4.95
CA SER A 113 -3.18 4.22 4.30
C SER A 113 -2.84 5.07 3.08
N GLN A 114 -3.78 5.21 2.13
CA GLN A 114 -3.56 6.01 0.92
C GLN A 114 -3.13 7.44 1.26
N LYS A 115 -3.77 8.06 2.27
CA LYS A 115 -3.41 9.41 2.70
C LYS A 115 -1.99 9.47 3.26
N GLU A 116 -1.63 8.57 4.17
CA GLU A 116 -0.27 8.52 4.73
C GLU A 116 0.79 8.26 3.66
N PHE A 117 0.47 7.40 2.68
CA PHE A 117 1.34 7.14 1.54
C PHE A 117 1.61 8.41 0.73
N VAL A 118 0.56 9.15 0.37
CA VAL A 118 0.68 10.40 -0.41
C VAL A 118 1.43 11.47 0.38
N ASP A 119 1.17 11.61 1.67
CA ASP A 119 1.90 12.53 2.56
C ASP A 119 3.40 12.17 2.64
N VAL A 120 3.73 10.88 2.77
CA VAL A 120 5.13 10.40 2.76
C VAL A 120 5.79 10.68 1.42
N VAL A 121 5.12 10.43 0.30
CA VAL A 121 5.65 10.74 -1.04
C VAL A 121 5.97 12.24 -1.15
N GLU A 122 5.07 13.12 -0.67
CA GLU A 122 5.30 14.58 -0.68
C GLU A 122 6.52 14.96 0.16
N PHE A 123 6.63 14.41 1.36
CA PHE A 123 7.79 14.66 2.23
C PHE A 123 9.09 14.19 1.56
N ILE A 124 9.15 12.96 1.10
CA ILE A 124 10.37 12.42 0.47
C ILE A 124 10.72 13.19 -0.81
N TRP A 125 9.72 13.60 -1.60
CA TRP A 125 9.92 14.45 -2.78
C TRP A 125 10.54 15.81 -2.43
N SER A 126 10.24 16.36 -1.25
CA SER A 126 10.76 17.65 -0.79
C SER A 126 12.22 17.61 -0.30
N LEU A 127 12.80 16.43 -0.12
CA LEU A 127 14.20 16.24 0.28
C LEU A 127 15.12 16.36 -0.94
#